data_0805abc457d0dfc8dbfb15ac1c37d2a2
#
_entry.id   0805abc457d0dfc8dbfb15ac1c37d2a2
#
_cell.length_a   1.000
_cell.length_b   1.000
_cell.length_c   1.000
_cell.angle_alpha   90.00
_cell.angle_beta   90.00
_cell.angle_gamma   90.00
#
_symmetry.space_group_name_H-M   'P 1'
#
loop_
_entity.id
_entity.type
_entity.pdbx_description
1 polymer ?
#
loop_
_entity_poly.entity_id
_entity_poly.type
_entity_poly.pdbx_seq_one_letter_code
_entity_poly.pdbx_strand_id
1 'polypeptide(L)'
;QLTEQNAERISARLIAEAANGPTSYGADRILHSRGKVILPDAFMNAGGVTVSYFEWVKNVSHIRFGRLERRFEEMRGQQVIQALEQLTGQPVPQSIRDVLTSAAGELDLVRSGLDDTMRNAYNEIKETLARRPEAEDMRTAAYMLAIEKISRAYLEHGVWP
;
A
#
# COMPACT_ATOMS: atom_id res chain seq x y z
N GLN A 1 3.10 11.92 20.81
CA GLN A 1 2.07 10.96 21.21
C GLN A 1 0.76 11.68 21.51
N LEU A 2 -0.35 11.13 21.07
CA LEU A 2 -1.70 11.58 21.44
C LEU A 2 -2.11 10.90 22.76
N THR A 3 -2.43 11.72 23.73
CA THR A 3 -2.80 11.29 25.07
C THR A 3 -4.10 11.98 25.49
N GLU A 4 -4.72 11.56 26.56
CA GLU A 4 -5.91 12.18 27.14
C GLU A 4 -5.72 13.68 27.40
N GLN A 5 -4.49 14.09 27.72
CA GLN A 5 -4.16 15.49 28.01
C GLN A 5 -4.20 16.42 26.78
N ASN A 6 -4.02 15.87 25.56
CA ASN A 6 -3.95 16.66 24.35
C ASN A 6 -4.99 16.32 23.28
N ALA A 7 -5.68 15.18 23.41
CA ALA A 7 -6.65 14.72 22.42
C ALA A 7 -7.77 15.72 22.14
N GLU A 8 -8.24 16.44 23.18
CA GLU A 8 -9.30 17.44 23.00
C GLU A 8 -8.90 18.63 22.15
N ARG A 9 -7.60 18.95 22.08
CA ARG A 9 -7.05 20.06 21.32
C ARG A 9 -6.83 19.73 19.84
N ILE A 10 -7.00 18.47 19.44
CA ILE A 10 -6.80 18.04 18.06
C ILE A 10 -7.95 18.55 17.18
N SER A 11 -7.64 19.44 16.27
CA SER A 11 -8.59 20.01 15.30
C SER A 11 -8.76 19.15 14.04
N ALA A 12 -7.75 18.34 13.67
CA ALA A 12 -7.78 17.49 12.49
C ALA A 12 -9.02 16.57 12.50
N ARG A 13 -9.63 16.40 11.33
CA ARG A 13 -10.77 15.48 11.16
C ARG A 13 -10.31 14.05 10.94
N LEU A 14 -9.15 13.88 10.31
CA LEU A 14 -8.53 12.61 10.00
C LEU A 14 -7.16 12.55 10.67
N ILE A 15 -6.85 11.43 11.30
CA ILE A 15 -5.57 11.15 11.96
C ILE A 15 -5.01 9.89 11.32
N ALA A 16 -3.82 9.97 10.74
CA ALA A 16 -3.10 8.85 10.17
C ALA A 16 -1.92 8.48 11.07
N GLU A 17 -1.93 7.28 11.62
CA GLU A 17 -0.94 6.84 12.60
C GLU A 17 0.24 6.16 11.90
N ALA A 18 1.21 6.96 11.46
CA ALA A 18 2.41 6.44 10.79
C ALA A 18 3.54 6.00 11.76
N ALA A 19 3.25 5.91 13.07
CA ALA A 19 4.17 5.45 14.10
C ALA A 19 3.53 4.33 14.92
N ASN A 20 4.33 3.56 15.65
CA ASN A 20 3.82 2.47 16.50
C ASN A 20 3.20 3.03 17.79
N GLY A 21 1.96 2.71 18.06
CA GLY A 21 1.24 3.11 19.27
C GLY A 21 1.26 4.62 19.56
N PRO A 22 0.98 5.49 18.58
CA PRO A 22 1.10 6.93 18.79
C PRO A 22 -0.04 7.51 19.62
N THR A 23 -1.16 6.81 19.69
CA THR A 23 -2.37 7.26 20.41
C THR A 23 -2.67 6.33 21.58
N SER A 24 -2.80 6.89 22.80
CA SER A 24 -3.22 6.10 23.95
C SER A 24 -4.68 5.67 23.81
N TYR A 25 -5.07 4.60 24.52
CA TYR A 25 -6.44 4.10 24.48
C TYR A 25 -7.47 5.18 24.90
N GLY A 26 -7.18 5.94 25.95
CA GLY A 26 -8.07 7.01 26.39
C GLY A 26 -8.17 8.16 25.39
N ALA A 27 -7.05 8.51 24.73
CA ALA A 27 -7.05 9.51 23.65
C ALA A 27 -7.88 9.03 22.45
N ASP A 28 -7.75 7.76 22.07
CA ASP A 28 -8.53 7.15 20.99
C ASP A 28 -10.03 7.27 21.23
N ARG A 29 -10.48 6.95 22.45
CA ARG A 29 -11.89 7.09 22.88
C ARG A 29 -12.39 8.54 22.82
N ILE A 30 -11.57 9.49 23.26
CA ILE A 30 -11.89 10.92 23.18
C ILE A 30 -12.02 11.37 21.74
N LEU A 31 -11.08 11.00 20.89
CA LEU A 31 -11.08 11.37 19.47
C LEU A 31 -12.27 10.76 18.73
N HIS A 32 -12.57 9.50 18.99
CA HIS A 32 -13.72 8.81 18.41
C HIS A 32 -15.04 9.47 18.83
N SER A 33 -15.25 9.78 20.13
CA SER A 33 -16.44 10.47 20.61
C SER A 33 -16.66 11.85 20.00
N ARG A 34 -15.57 12.48 19.52
CA ARG A 34 -15.59 13.76 18.79
C ARG A 34 -15.75 13.61 17.28
N GLY A 35 -16.07 12.41 16.79
CA GLY A 35 -16.25 12.13 15.36
C GLY A 35 -15.00 12.22 14.52
N LYS A 36 -13.81 12.04 15.13
CA LYS A 36 -12.54 11.98 14.38
C LYS A 36 -12.39 10.59 13.78
N VAL A 37 -11.85 10.55 12.56
CA VAL A 37 -11.50 9.31 11.87
C VAL A 37 -10.03 9.01 12.13
N ILE A 38 -9.74 7.81 12.62
CA ILE A 38 -8.37 7.36 12.85
C ILE A 38 -8.07 6.23 11.88
N LEU A 39 -7.03 6.40 11.06
CA LEU A 39 -6.41 5.33 10.30
C LEU A 39 -5.34 4.70 11.21
N PRO A 40 -5.57 3.47 11.70
CA PRO A 40 -4.75 2.91 12.78
C PRO A 40 -3.33 2.58 12.31
N ASP A 41 -2.43 2.55 13.27
CA ASP A 41 -1.02 2.24 13.07
C ASP A 41 -0.80 0.86 12.43
N ALA A 42 -1.53 -0.16 12.86
CA ALA A 42 -1.49 -1.50 12.28
C ALA A 42 -1.72 -1.51 10.75
N PHE A 43 -2.36 -0.48 10.21
CA PHE A 43 -2.54 -0.27 8.78
C PHE A 43 -1.54 0.74 8.20
N MET A 44 -1.48 1.95 8.77
CA MET A 44 -0.74 3.06 8.18
C MET A 44 0.79 2.87 8.19
N ASN A 45 1.34 2.31 9.24
CA ASN A 45 2.79 2.09 9.32
C ASN A 45 3.26 0.84 8.55
N ALA A 46 2.34 -0.03 8.13
CA ALA A 46 2.65 -1.24 7.36
C ALA A 46 3.31 -0.96 6.00
N GLY A 47 3.16 0.26 5.45
CA GLY A 47 3.81 0.66 4.22
C GLY A 47 5.34 0.54 4.27
N GLY A 48 5.95 0.88 5.39
CA GLY A 48 7.41 0.76 5.58
C GLY A 48 7.89 -0.69 5.49
N VAL A 49 7.23 -1.61 6.20
CA VAL A 49 7.60 -3.03 6.17
C VAL A 49 7.29 -3.67 4.82
N THR A 50 6.25 -3.23 4.13
CA THR A 50 5.93 -3.70 2.76
C THR A 50 7.09 -3.38 1.80
N VAL A 51 7.63 -2.17 1.84
CA VAL A 51 8.80 -1.79 1.02
C VAL A 51 10.03 -2.61 1.42
N SER A 52 10.28 -2.80 2.72
CA SER A 52 11.37 -3.64 3.21
C SER A 52 11.24 -5.10 2.77
N TYR A 53 10.02 -5.62 2.69
CA TYR A 53 9.75 -6.96 2.14
C TYR A 53 10.14 -7.07 0.66
N PHE A 54 9.80 -6.07 -0.16
CA PHE A 54 10.23 -6.05 -1.57
C PHE A 54 11.75 -6.02 -1.70
N GLU A 55 12.43 -5.22 -0.87
CA GLU A 55 13.88 -5.17 -0.84
C GLU A 55 14.50 -6.53 -0.43
N TRP A 56 13.93 -7.18 0.60
CA TRP A 56 14.35 -8.50 1.02
C TRP A 56 14.16 -9.56 -0.08
N VAL A 57 13.00 -9.61 -0.73
CA VAL A 57 12.73 -10.54 -1.85
C VAL A 57 13.73 -10.32 -2.98
N LYS A 58 14.04 -9.06 -3.32
CA LYS A 58 15.05 -8.71 -4.31
C LYS A 58 16.43 -9.26 -3.93
N ASN A 59 16.82 -9.07 -2.67
CA ASN A 59 18.13 -9.52 -2.19
C ASN A 59 18.26 -11.05 -2.18
N VAL A 60 17.21 -11.75 -1.75
CA VAL A 60 17.20 -13.23 -1.69
C VAL A 60 17.15 -13.86 -3.09
N SER A 61 16.33 -13.29 -3.98
CA SER A 61 16.17 -13.85 -5.33
C SER A 61 17.36 -13.57 -6.25
N HIS A 62 18.29 -12.68 -5.88
CA HIS A 62 19.37 -12.19 -6.72
C HIS A 62 18.94 -11.70 -8.12
N ILE A 63 17.64 -11.49 -8.30
CA ILE A 63 17.02 -11.04 -9.53
C ILE A 63 16.84 -9.52 -9.44
N ARG A 64 17.32 -8.81 -10.45
CA ARG A 64 16.95 -7.39 -10.62
C ARG A 64 15.51 -7.34 -11.10
N PHE A 65 14.58 -6.97 -10.21
CA PHE A 65 13.18 -6.80 -10.55
C PHE A 65 13.03 -5.92 -11.80
N GLY A 66 12.20 -6.35 -12.73
CA GLY A 66 11.84 -5.60 -13.90
C GLY A 66 12.85 -5.61 -15.06
N ARG A 67 13.99 -6.31 -14.99
CA ARG A 67 14.96 -6.28 -16.08
C ARG A 67 14.45 -6.92 -17.37
N LEU A 68 13.71 -8.03 -17.27
CA LEU A 68 13.08 -8.66 -18.43
C LEU A 68 11.88 -7.85 -18.89
N GLU A 69 11.05 -7.42 -17.97
CA GLU A 69 9.86 -6.62 -18.20
C GLU A 69 10.23 -5.28 -18.86
N ARG A 70 11.26 -4.61 -18.37
CA ARG A 70 11.83 -3.41 -18.97
C ARG A 70 12.22 -3.60 -20.44
N ARG A 71 12.87 -4.71 -20.77
CA ARG A 71 13.23 -5.02 -22.18
C ARG A 71 12.00 -5.23 -23.06
N PHE A 72 10.97 -5.90 -22.51
CA PHE A 72 9.72 -6.08 -23.23
C PHE A 72 8.99 -4.76 -23.47
N GLU A 73 8.96 -3.89 -22.47
CA GLU A 73 8.35 -2.56 -22.60
C GLU A 73 9.09 -1.68 -23.59
N GLU A 74 10.43 -1.64 -23.53
CA GLU A 74 11.26 -0.95 -24.49
C GLU A 74 11.02 -1.45 -25.94
N MET A 75 10.95 -2.78 -26.12
CA MET A 75 10.63 -3.39 -27.42
C MET A 75 9.22 -3.04 -27.90
N ARG A 76 8.23 -3.09 -27.02
CA ARG A 76 6.84 -2.68 -27.33
C ARG A 76 6.78 -1.22 -27.75
N GLY A 77 7.44 -0.34 -27.00
CA GLY A 77 7.51 1.07 -27.33
C GLY A 77 8.11 1.30 -28.73
N GLN A 78 9.19 0.62 -29.06
CA GLN A 78 9.78 0.69 -30.39
C GLN A 78 8.86 0.17 -31.50
N GLN A 79 8.14 -0.92 -31.27
CA GLN A 79 7.16 -1.43 -32.22
C GLN A 79 6.00 -0.43 -32.46
N VAL A 80 5.52 0.22 -31.42
CA VAL A 80 4.49 1.27 -31.53
C VAL A 80 5.02 2.46 -32.33
N ILE A 81 6.25 2.90 -32.07
CA ILE A 81 6.91 3.98 -32.84
C ILE A 81 7.01 3.62 -34.32
N GLN A 82 7.48 2.41 -34.65
CA GLN A 82 7.58 1.95 -36.03
C GLN A 82 6.21 1.91 -36.74
N ALA A 83 5.19 1.42 -36.05
CA ALA A 83 3.82 1.39 -36.57
C ALA A 83 3.28 2.80 -36.86
N LEU A 84 3.51 3.75 -35.94
CA LEU A 84 3.11 5.15 -36.13
C LEU A 84 3.82 5.79 -37.31
N GLU A 85 5.12 5.58 -37.46
CA GLU A 85 5.91 6.11 -38.59
C GLU A 85 5.47 5.52 -39.92
N GLN A 86 5.17 4.22 -39.97
CA GLN A 86 4.63 3.58 -41.18
C GLN A 86 3.24 4.11 -41.57
N LEU A 87 2.39 4.36 -40.60
CA LEU A 87 1.01 4.85 -40.84
C LEU A 87 0.95 6.33 -41.20
N THR A 88 1.82 7.15 -40.62
CA THR A 88 1.79 8.61 -40.82
C THR A 88 2.78 9.09 -41.89
N GLY A 89 3.77 8.30 -42.24
CA GLY A 89 4.85 8.70 -43.11
C GLY A 89 5.77 9.79 -42.51
N GLN A 90 5.63 10.08 -41.20
CA GLN A 90 6.38 11.12 -40.49
C GLN A 90 7.14 10.54 -39.31
N PRO A 91 8.32 11.05 -39.00
CA PRO A 91 9.06 10.60 -37.81
C PRO A 91 8.36 11.01 -36.54
N VAL A 92 8.27 10.09 -35.57
CA VAL A 92 7.72 10.38 -34.24
C VAL A 92 8.66 11.34 -33.50
N PRO A 93 8.18 12.44 -32.93
CA PRO A 93 8.98 13.41 -32.16
C PRO A 93 9.76 12.73 -31.02
N GLN A 94 10.96 13.22 -30.72
CA GLN A 94 11.85 12.62 -29.72
C GLN A 94 11.19 12.55 -28.34
N SER A 95 10.45 13.59 -27.95
CA SER A 95 9.71 13.62 -26.68
C SER A 95 8.68 12.48 -26.53
N ILE A 96 8.03 12.08 -27.63
CA ILE A 96 7.09 10.96 -27.64
C ILE A 96 7.86 9.62 -27.65
N ARG A 97 8.97 9.54 -28.37
CA ARG A 97 9.86 8.36 -28.34
C ARG A 97 10.34 8.07 -26.94
N ASP A 98 10.84 9.09 -26.23
CA ASP A 98 11.34 8.96 -24.86
C ASP A 98 10.25 8.43 -23.91
N VAL A 99 9.02 8.90 -24.04
CA VAL A 99 7.89 8.40 -23.25
C VAL A 99 7.54 6.94 -23.58
N LEU A 100 7.48 6.60 -24.88
CA LEU A 100 7.09 5.25 -25.33
C LEU A 100 8.19 4.20 -25.06
N THR A 101 9.45 4.59 -25.00
CA THR A 101 10.56 3.68 -24.69
C THR A 101 11.02 3.76 -23.24
N SER A 102 10.44 4.64 -22.44
CA SER A 102 10.67 4.71 -21.00
C SER A 102 10.00 3.52 -20.34
N ALA A 103 10.79 2.57 -19.87
CA ALA A 103 10.28 1.46 -19.07
C ALA A 103 10.23 1.85 -17.61
N ALA A 104 9.27 1.27 -16.88
CA ALA A 104 9.13 1.46 -15.44
C ALA A 104 10.43 1.12 -14.71
N GLY A 105 10.89 2.05 -13.90
CA GLY A 105 12.05 1.84 -13.04
C GLY A 105 11.71 0.95 -11.84
N GLU A 106 12.75 0.46 -11.16
CA GLU A 106 12.57 -0.32 -9.92
C GLU A 106 11.73 0.44 -8.88
N LEU A 107 11.93 1.75 -8.77
CA LEU A 107 11.17 2.60 -7.88
C LEU A 107 9.67 2.64 -8.24
N ASP A 108 9.34 2.63 -9.51
CA ASP A 108 7.95 2.67 -9.98
C ASP A 108 7.24 1.34 -9.69
N LEU A 109 7.95 0.21 -9.84
CA LEU A 109 7.44 -1.11 -9.46
C LEU A 109 7.17 -1.21 -7.96
N VAL A 110 8.11 -0.72 -7.11
CA VAL A 110 7.94 -0.70 -5.67
C VAL A 110 6.77 0.20 -5.26
N ARG A 111 6.65 1.39 -5.87
CA ARG A 111 5.54 2.31 -5.62
C ARG A 111 4.19 1.71 -6.02
N SER A 112 4.13 1.06 -7.18
CA SER A 112 2.92 0.38 -7.65
C SER A 112 2.53 -0.76 -6.71
N GLY A 113 3.47 -1.63 -6.35
CA GLY A 113 3.22 -2.72 -5.42
C GLY A 113 2.82 -2.24 -4.02
N LEU A 114 3.39 -1.14 -3.55
CA LEU A 114 2.99 -0.51 -2.29
C LEU A 114 1.57 0.05 -2.37
N ASP A 115 1.25 0.79 -3.44
CA ASP A 115 -0.10 1.36 -3.63
C ASP A 115 -1.16 0.25 -3.67
N ASP A 116 -0.94 -0.80 -4.45
CA ASP A 116 -1.84 -1.96 -4.53
C ASP A 116 -2.02 -2.64 -3.18
N THR A 117 -0.93 -2.89 -2.45
CA THR A 117 -0.98 -3.54 -1.14
C THR A 117 -1.77 -2.71 -0.13
N MET A 118 -1.51 -1.41 -0.07
CA MET A 118 -2.17 -0.51 0.87
C MET A 118 -3.65 -0.31 0.51
N ARG A 119 -4.00 -0.19 -0.76
CA ARG A 119 -5.41 -0.10 -1.21
C ARG A 119 -6.19 -1.36 -0.89
N ASN A 120 -5.62 -2.53 -1.16
CA ASN A 120 -6.26 -3.80 -0.85
C ASN A 120 -6.50 -3.94 0.66
N ALA A 121 -5.49 -3.66 1.49
CA ALA A 121 -5.62 -3.69 2.93
C ALA A 121 -6.70 -2.71 3.45
N TYR A 122 -6.74 -1.49 2.91
CA TYR A 122 -7.77 -0.52 3.24
C TYR A 122 -9.19 -1.02 2.92
N ASN A 123 -9.36 -1.59 1.73
CA ASN A 123 -10.66 -2.11 1.29
C ASN A 123 -11.11 -3.29 2.17
N GLU A 124 -10.22 -4.22 2.51
CA GLU A 124 -10.51 -5.33 3.41
C GLU A 124 -10.93 -4.85 4.81
N ILE A 125 -10.22 -3.85 5.37
CA ILE A 125 -10.59 -3.24 6.68
C ILE A 125 -11.97 -2.58 6.58
N LYS A 126 -12.21 -1.81 5.52
CA LYS A 126 -13.50 -1.15 5.29
C LYS A 126 -14.65 -2.15 5.13
N GLU A 127 -14.43 -3.23 4.42
CA GLU A 127 -15.41 -4.32 4.28
C GLU A 127 -15.66 -5.02 5.61
N THR A 128 -14.61 -5.24 6.40
CA THR A 128 -14.73 -5.82 7.74
C THR A 128 -15.55 -4.92 8.64
N LEU A 129 -15.26 -3.62 8.65
CA LEU A 129 -16.03 -2.63 9.39
C LEU A 129 -17.52 -2.63 8.98
N ALA A 130 -17.82 -2.76 7.69
CA ALA A 130 -19.20 -2.77 7.20
C ALA A 130 -19.95 -4.08 7.52
N ARG A 131 -19.25 -5.22 7.59
CA ARG A 131 -19.85 -6.55 7.81
C ARG A 131 -19.92 -6.99 9.28
N ARG A 132 -19.11 -6.38 10.13
CA ARG A 132 -18.96 -6.76 11.55
C ARG A 132 -19.52 -5.66 12.46
N PRO A 133 -20.72 -5.79 12.97
CA PRO A 133 -21.29 -4.79 13.89
C PRO A 133 -20.47 -4.56 15.17
N GLU A 134 -19.64 -5.56 15.54
CA GLU A 134 -18.74 -5.49 16.69
C GLU A 134 -17.52 -4.59 16.44
N ALA A 135 -17.22 -4.28 15.17
CA ALA A 135 -16.15 -3.37 14.80
C ALA A 135 -16.67 -1.93 14.89
N GLU A 136 -16.45 -1.28 16.03
CA GLU A 136 -16.89 0.10 16.26
C GLU A 136 -16.11 1.12 15.42
N ASP A 137 -14.86 0.79 15.03
CA ASP A 137 -13.94 1.67 14.32
C ASP A 137 -12.96 0.89 13.42
N MET A 138 -12.16 1.63 12.65
CA MET A 138 -11.17 1.04 11.74
C MET A 138 -10.05 0.30 12.47
N ARG A 139 -9.70 0.68 13.69
CA ARG A 139 -8.70 -0.02 14.51
C ARG A 139 -9.19 -1.41 14.87
N THR A 140 -10.40 -1.48 15.40
CA THR A 140 -11.03 -2.76 15.75
C THR A 140 -11.18 -3.66 14.52
N ALA A 141 -11.64 -3.11 13.40
CA ALA A 141 -11.75 -3.85 12.14
C ALA A 141 -10.39 -4.36 11.64
N ALA A 142 -9.32 -3.56 11.72
CA ALA A 142 -7.98 -3.95 11.33
C ALA A 142 -7.44 -5.11 12.19
N TYR A 143 -7.64 -5.05 13.52
CA TYR A 143 -7.25 -6.15 14.41
C TYR A 143 -8.06 -7.42 14.17
N MET A 144 -9.39 -7.31 13.98
CA MET A 144 -10.23 -8.47 13.64
C MET A 144 -9.73 -9.16 12.38
N LEU A 145 -9.48 -8.39 11.32
CA LEU A 145 -8.96 -8.89 10.04
C LEU A 145 -7.59 -9.56 10.21
N ALA A 146 -6.68 -8.93 10.95
CA ALA A 146 -5.34 -9.47 11.18
C ALA A 146 -5.39 -10.78 11.97
N ILE A 147 -6.18 -10.86 13.03
CA ILE A 147 -6.37 -12.06 13.83
C ILE A 147 -6.99 -13.17 12.99
N GLU A 148 -7.99 -12.86 12.16
CA GLU A 148 -8.62 -13.84 11.27
C GLU A 148 -7.61 -14.42 10.27
N LYS A 149 -6.77 -13.57 9.63
CA LYS A 149 -5.72 -14.03 8.71
C LYS A 149 -4.69 -14.92 9.40
N ILE A 150 -4.22 -14.53 10.58
CA ILE A 150 -3.25 -15.30 11.35
C ILE A 150 -3.87 -16.64 11.79
N SER A 151 -5.08 -16.61 12.34
CA SER A 151 -5.78 -17.83 12.79
C SER A 151 -5.99 -18.82 11.64
N ARG A 152 -6.37 -18.32 10.47
CA ARG A 152 -6.52 -19.16 9.28
C ARG A 152 -5.21 -19.82 8.88
N ALA A 153 -4.11 -19.05 8.86
CA ALA A 153 -2.79 -19.59 8.55
C ALA A 153 -2.38 -20.70 9.53
N TYR A 154 -2.62 -20.53 10.83
CA TYR A 154 -2.36 -21.56 11.83
C TYR A 154 -3.24 -22.81 11.65
N LEU A 155 -4.50 -22.66 11.28
CA LEU A 155 -5.40 -23.78 11.04
C LEU A 155 -5.02 -24.56 9.78
N GLU A 156 -4.58 -23.86 8.73
CA GLU A 156 -4.21 -24.49 7.44
C GLU A 156 -2.81 -25.13 7.45
N HIS A 157 -1.85 -24.50 8.11
CA HIS A 157 -0.43 -24.90 8.07
C HIS A 157 0.06 -25.54 9.36
N GLY A 158 -0.70 -25.46 10.46
CA GLY A 158 -0.28 -25.87 11.78
C GLY A 158 0.68 -24.90 12.45
N VAL A 159 0.97 -25.15 13.72
CA VAL A 159 1.99 -24.43 14.50
C VAL A 159 3.24 -25.30 14.52
N TRP A 160 4.28 -24.87 13.84
CA TRP A 160 5.57 -25.53 13.88
C TRP A 160 6.39 -24.99 15.05
N PRO A 161 7.05 -25.84 15.85
CA PRO A 161 7.93 -25.39 16.92
C PRO A 161 9.19 -24.67 16.39
#